data_e55f57f478639f5b1e2d73bdd4fe83db
#
_entry.id   e55f57f478639f5b1e2d73bdd4fe83db
#
_cell.length_a   1.000
_cell.length_b   1.000
_cell.length_c   1.000
_cell.angle_alpha   90.00
_cell.angle_beta   90.00
_cell.angle_gamma   90.00
#
_symmetry.space_group_name_H-M   'P 1'
#
loop_
_entity.id
_entity.type
_entity.pdbx_description
1 polymer ?
#
loop_
_entity_poly.entity_id
_entity_poly.type
_entity_poly.pdbx_seq_one_letter_code
_entity_poly.pdbx_strand_id
1 'polypeptide(L)'
;MKSTNILIVAALAVAVHINSLAQTNAPVTIAATMPAHVNVALIPVPRTGGITNRQTLVLERAKAAPGDYDIEFIGDSITQGWEFVGKNVWNEFYGNRKVINMGVSGDRTEHVLWRLEQGQLDGIKAKVAVVMIGTNNSGKNKDGTDAYTDSDILEGVIAIVNQIRTRQPDTKILLLGIFPRGRGFNPQRGRLLEINQVLAKLDDGKNIFYLDFGSQYVESDGSISKSIMPDALHPNEAGYKIWANAIEPKLKELLGEK
;
A
#
# COMPACT_ATOMS: atom_id res chain seq x y z
N MET A 1 32.22 -7.19 96.51
CA MET A 1 32.35 -8.57 96.05
C MET A 1 31.48 -8.73 94.79
N LYS A 2 32.02 -8.68 93.59
CA LYS A 2 31.30 -8.80 92.37
C LYS A 2 31.87 -10.01 91.58
N SER A 3 31.05 -11.00 91.37
CA SER A 3 31.34 -12.22 90.69
C SER A 3 31.20 -11.98 89.18
N THR A 4 32.21 -12.26 88.38
CA THR A 4 32.21 -12.08 86.92
C THR A 4 32.07 -13.46 86.29
N ASN A 5 30.94 -13.71 85.63
CA ASN A 5 30.70 -14.91 84.85
C ASN A 5 31.32 -14.77 83.48
N ILE A 6 32.21 -15.66 83.10
CA ILE A 6 32.79 -15.77 81.76
C ILE A 6 31.94 -16.78 80.97
N LEU A 7 31.36 -16.33 79.90
CA LEU A 7 30.62 -17.15 78.92
C LEU A 7 31.61 -17.64 77.86
N ILE A 8 31.76 -18.97 77.74
CA ILE A 8 32.56 -19.59 76.68
C ILE A 8 31.60 -19.87 75.50
N VAL A 9 31.82 -19.22 74.36
CA VAL A 9 31.13 -19.48 73.12
C VAL A 9 31.94 -20.48 72.29
N ALA A 10 31.37 -21.68 72.09
CA ALA A 10 31.94 -22.69 71.23
C ALA A 10 31.57 -22.38 69.78
N ALA A 11 32.55 -22.15 68.93
CA ALA A 11 32.40 -21.97 67.53
C ALA A 11 32.29 -23.34 66.78
N LEU A 12 31.15 -23.65 66.22
CA LEU A 12 30.92 -24.82 65.35
C LEU A 12 31.38 -24.49 63.97
N ALA A 13 32.44 -25.10 63.45
CA ALA A 13 32.88 -24.96 62.07
C ALA A 13 32.05 -25.94 61.17
N VAL A 14 31.18 -25.40 60.29
CA VAL A 14 30.49 -26.17 59.27
C VAL A 14 31.34 -26.18 58.02
N ALA A 15 31.90 -27.33 57.66
CA ALA A 15 32.61 -27.51 56.39
C ALA A 15 31.60 -27.64 55.28
N VAL A 16 31.51 -26.62 54.41
CA VAL A 16 30.71 -26.67 53.18
C VAL A 16 31.55 -27.32 52.09
N HIS A 17 31.15 -28.54 51.67
CA HIS A 17 31.69 -29.18 50.48
C HIS A 17 31.05 -28.55 49.25
N ILE A 18 31.84 -27.76 48.49
CA ILE A 18 31.41 -27.24 47.19
C ILE A 18 31.71 -28.32 46.16
N ASN A 19 30.70 -29.04 45.71
CA ASN A 19 30.79 -29.89 44.54
C ASN A 19 30.88 -28.97 43.29
N SER A 20 32.06 -28.88 42.71
CA SER A 20 32.29 -28.26 41.39
C SER A 20 31.62 -29.12 40.31
N LEU A 21 30.43 -28.73 39.92
CA LEU A 21 29.80 -29.23 38.66
C LEU A 21 30.59 -28.63 37.50
N ALA A 22 31.34 -29.47 36.78
CA ALA A 22 31.95 -29.07 35.52
C ALA A 22 30.84 -28.69 34.52
N GLN A 23 30.72 -27.39 34.27
CA GLN A 23 29.91 -26.90 33.17
C GLN A 23 30.53 -27.35 31.86
N THR A 24 29.96 -28.34 31.18
CA THR A 24 30.28 -28.67 29.82
C THR A 24 29.76 -27.53 28.94
N ASN A 25 30.66 -26.68 28.46
CA ASN A 25 30.37 -25.71 27.40
C ASN A 25 30.09 -26.47 26.12
N ALA A 26 28.83 -26.91 25.92
CA ALA A 26 28.36 -27.33 24.61
C ALA A 26 28.43 -26.10 23.69
N PRO A 27 28.94 -26.23 22.45
CA PRO A 27 28.96 -25.10 21.53
C PRO A 27 27.50 -24.66 21.26
N VAL A 28 27.21 -23.39 21.56
CA VAL A 28 25.97 -22.77 21.19
C VAL A 28 25.97 -22.74 19.66
N THR A 29 25.21 -23.67 19.04
CA THR A 29 24.95 -23.64 17.60
C THR A 29 24.12 -22.39 17.36
N ILE A 30 24.73 -21.33 16.83
CA ILE A 30 24.00 -20.16 16.34
C ILE A 30 23.14 -20.70 15.21
N ALA A 31 21.83 -20.77 15.45
CA ALA A 31 20.87 -21.08 14.38
C ALA A 31 21.19 -20.16 13.20
N ALA A 32 21.36 -20.74 12.02
CA ALA A 32 21.57 -19.98 10.81
C ALA A 32 20.51 -18.88 10.75
N THR A 33 20.96 -17.63 10.75
CA THR A 33 20.04 -16.49 10.60
C THR A 33 19.27 -16.71 9.30
N MET A 34 17.95 -16.81 9.40
CA MET A 34 17.09 -16.82 8.22
C MET A 34 17.54 -15.65 7.31
N PRO A 35 17.66 -15.86 6.00
CA PRO A 35 18.00 -14.77 5.12
C PRO A 35 17.01 -13.62 5.36
N ALA A 36 17.51 -12.39 5.46
CA ALA A 36 16.68 -11.23 5.66
C ALA A 36 15.61 -11.19 4.57
N HIS A 37 14.34 -11.01 4.96
CA HIS A 37 13.24 -10.87 4.00
C HIS A 37 13.53 -9.67 3.07
N VAL A 38 13.53 -9.93 1.77
CA VAL A 38 13.70 -8.89 0.75
C VAL A 38 12.33 -8.47 0.25
N ASN A 39 11.96 -7.22 0.52
CA ASN A 39 10.71 -6.67 0.01
C ASN A 39 10.83 -6.39 -1.49
N VAL A 40 10.38 -7.33 -2.32
CA VAL A 40 10.41 -7.19 -3.78
C VAL A 40 9.41 -6.16 -4.31
N ALA A 41 8.42 -5.74 -3.52
CA ALA A 41 7.49 -4.67 -3.87
C ALA A 41 8.17 -3.30 -3.97
N LEU A 42 9.40 -3.18 -3.44
CA LEU A 42 10.23 -1.97 -3.51
C LEU A 42 11.27 -2.01 -4.64
N ILE A 43 11.41 -3.14 -5.35
CA ILE A 43 12.42 -3.29 -6.41
C ILE A 43 11.78 -2.92 -7.75
N PRO A 44 12.11 -1.76 -8.34
CA PRO A 44 11.49 -1.33 -9.58
C PRO A 44 11.77 -2.31 -10.72
N VAL A 45 10.71 -2.81 -11.34
CA VAL A 45 10.82 -3.71 -12.50
C VAL A 45 9.78 -3.36 -13.56
N PRO A 46 10.11 -3.46 -14.86
CA PRO A 46 9.14 -3.24 -15.91
C PRO A 46 8.10 -4.36 -15.97
N ARG A 47 6.93 -4.04 -16.52
CA ARG A 47 5.98 -5.08 -16.94
C ARG A 47 6.55 -5.87 -18.10
N THR A 48 6.25 -7.17 -18.13
CA THR A 48 6.61 -8.07 -19.21
C THR A 48 5.36 -8.61 -19.92
N GLY A 49 5.50 -9.09 -21.15
CA GLY A 49 4.40 -9.64 -21.94
C GLY A 49 3.55 -8.58 -22.65
N GLY A 50 2.31 -8.92 -23.03
CA GLY A 50 1.44 -8.08 -23.86
C GLY A 50 1.00 -6.74 -23.27
N ILE A 51 1.28 -6.47 -22.00
CA ILE A 51 0.95 -5.22 -21.30
C ILE A 51 2.06 -4.15 -21.47
N THR A 52 3.22 -4.51 -22.00
CA THR A 52 4.32 -3.55 -22.27
C THR A 52 3.87 -2.38 -23.11
N ASN A 53 2.96 -2.58 -24.08
CA ASN A 53 2.42 -1.50 -24.90
C ASN A 53 1.71 -0.40 -24.09
N ARG A 54 0.94 -0.79 -23.05
CA ARG A 54 0.26 0.21 -22.19
C ARG A 54 1.27 0.95 -21.31
N GLN A 55 2.25 0.25 -20.77
CA GLN A 55 3.33 0.86 -20.00
C GLN A 55 4.08 1.90 -20.83
N THR A 56 4.47 1.53 -22.07
CA THR A 56 5.10 2.46 -23.03
C THR A 56 4.17 3.62 -23.34
N LEU A 57 2.90 3.36 -23.63
CA LEU A 57 1.92 4.41 -23.93
C LEU A 57 1.79 5.46 -22.84
N VAL A 58 1.78 5.08 -21.55
CA VAL A 58 1.67 6.08 -20.45
C VAL A 58 2.95 6.89 -20.31
N LEU A 59 4.13 6.31 -20.55
CA LEU A 59 5.40 7.04 -20.58
C LEU A 59 5.46 8.01 -21.78
N GLU A 60 5.02 7.58 -22.96
CA GLU A 60 4.94 8.43 -24.14
C GLU A 60 3.90 9.54 -23.97
N ARG A 61 2.77 9.25 -23.34
CA ARG A 61 1.73 10.23 -23.01
C ARG A 61 2.27 11.36 -22.13
N ALA A 62 3.06 11.03 -21.12
CA ALA A 62 3.71 12.02 -20.27
C ALA A 62 4.67 12.92 -21.09
N LYS A 63 5.49 12.31 -21.95
CA LYS A 63 6.43 13.02 -22.81
C LYS A 63 5.76 13.87 -23.89
N ALA A 64 4.66 13.37 -24.46
CA ALA A 64 3.95 14.03 -25.57
C ALA A 64 3.12 15.25 -25.14
N ALA A 65 2.69 15.28 -23.87
CA ALA A 65 1.80 16.32 -23.36
C ALA A 65 2.30 16.87 -22.02
N PRO A 66 3.51 17.44 -21.94
CA PRO A 66 3.98 18.08 -20.72
C PRO A 66 3.13 19.32 -20.40
N GLY A 67 3.08 19.70 -19.14
CA GLY A 67 2.42 20.92 -18.70
C GLY A 67 1.54 20.74 -17.47
N ASP A 68 0.71 21.76 -17.23
CA ASP A 68 -0.15 21.82 -16.06
C ASP A 68 -1.37 20.91 -16.24
N TYR A 69 -1.72 20.17 -15.21
CA TYR A 69 -2.90 19.32 -15.12
C TYR A 69 -3.68 19.66 -13.85
N ASP A 70 -4.99 19.50 -13.90
CA ASP A 70 -5.80 19.57 -12.69
C ASP A 70 -5.62 18.27 -11.88
N ILE A 71 -5.70 17.11 -12.56
CA ILE A 71 -5.64 15.82 -11.89
C ILE A 71 -4.80 14.83 -12.70
N GLU A 72 -3.96 14.05 -12.03
CA GLU A 72 -3.38 12.84 -12.57
C GLU A 72 -3.86 11.62 -11.77
N PHE A 73 -4.19 10.53 -12.48
CA PHE A 73 -4.58 9.27 -11.88
C PHE A 73 -3.46 8.25 -12.05
N ILE A 74 -2.96 7.69 -10.94
CA ILE A 74 -1.88 6.71 -10.89
C ILE A 74 -2.40 5.42 -10.26
N GLY A 75 -2.23 4.29 -10.95
CA GLY A 75 -2.70 3.00 -10.44
C GLY A 75 -2.59 1.87 -11.44
N ASP A 76 -3.44 0.86 -11.27
CA ASP A 76 -3.47 -0.37 -12.04
C ASP A 76 -4.64 -0.47 -13.05
N SER A 77 -5.19 -1.69 -13.25
CA SER A 77 -6.32 -1.94 -14.15
C SER A 77 -7.59 -1.18 -13.76
N ILE A 78 -7.81 -1.00 -12.46
CA ILE A 78 -8.98 -0.29 -11.96
C ILE A 78 -8.88 1.19 -12.34
N THR A 79 -7.68 1.78 -12.25
CA THR A 79 -7.43 3.14 -12.74
C THR A 79 -7.46 3.22 -14.27
N GLN A 80 -6.85 2.27 -14.97
CA GLN A 80 -6.90 2.22 -16.44
C GLN A 80 -8.33 2.15 -16.97
N GLY A 81 -9.22 1.44 -16.29
CA GLY A 81 -10.59 1.20 -16.69
C GLY A 81 -11.46 2.47 -16.86
N TRP A 82 -11.03 3.60 -16.31
CA TRP A 82 -11.63 4.90 -16.61
C TRP A 82 -11.64 5.25 -18.10
N GLU A 83 -10.70 4.72 -18.89
CA GLU A 83 -10.66 4.95 -20.35
C GLU A 83 -11.62 4.06 -21.15
N PHE A 84 -12.19 3.05 -20.50
CA PHE A 84 -13.05 2.03 -21.14
C PHE A 84 -14.42 2.01 -20.47
N VAL A 85 -14.58 1.19 -19.47
CA VAL A 85 -15.86 0.95 -18.77
C VAL A 85 -16.32 2.19 -18.01
N GLY A 86 -15.39 2.96 -17.46
CA GLY A 86 -15.68 4.21 -16.73
C GLY A 86 -15.80 5.45 -17.62
N LYS A 87 -15.66 5.33 -18.95
CA LYS A 87 -15.52 6.48 -19.87
C LYS A 87 -16.67 7.50 -19.80
N ASN A 88 -17.90 7.05 -19.69
CA ASN A 88 -19.04 7.96 -19.62
C ASN A 88 -19.00 8.77 -18.32
N VAL A 89 -18.73 8.09 -17.21
CA VAL A 89 -18.57 8.73 -15.88
C VAL A 89 -17.37 9.67 -15.86
N TRP A 90 -16.25 9.27 -16.49
CA TRP A 90 -15.08 10.13 -16.65
C TRP A 90 -15.43 11.44 -17.35
N ASN A 91 -16.13 11.37 -18.46
CA ASN A 91 -16.53 12.55 -19.21
C ASN A 91 -17.50 13.44 -18.42
N GLU A 92 -18.39 12.85 -17.66
CA GLU A 92 -19.33 13.57 -16.80
C GLU A 92 -18.63 14.36 -15.68
N PHE A 93 -17.68 13.73 -14.99
CA PHE A 93 -17.04 14.33 -13.80
C PHE A 93 -15.77 15.11 -14.12
N TYR A 94 -15.02 14.66 -15.11
CA TYR A 94 -13.68 15.19 -15.39
C TYR A 94 -13.53 15.81 -16.78
N GLY A 95 -14.58 15.78 -17.62
CA GLY A 95 -14.51 16.27 -18.99
C GLY A 95 -14.18 17.77 -19.13
N ASN A 96 -14.45 18.56 -18.10
CA ASN A 96 -14.14 19.99 -18.05
C ASN A 96 -12.81 20.32 -17.33
N ARG A 97 -12.06 19.27 -16.91
CA ARG A 97 -10.75 19.40 -16.23
C ARG A 97 -9.67 18.84 -17.13
N LYS A 98 -8.46 19.36 -17.01
CA LYS A 98 -7.30 18.77 -17.68
C LYS A 98 -6.79 17.61 -16.86
N VAL A 99 -7.16 16.38 -17.25
CA VAL A 99 -6.88 15.17 -16.48
C VAL A 99 -6.07 14.18 -17.31
N ILE A 100 -5.13 13.50 -16.67
CA ILE A 100 -4.32 12.47 -17.30
C ILE A 100 -4.44 11.14 -16.53
N ASN A 101 -4.70 10.04 -17.28
CA ASN A 101 -4.79 8.71 -16.71
C ASN A 101 -3.50 7.92 -16.98
N MET A 102 -2.83 7.54 -15.91
CA MET A 102 -1.57 6.79 -15.91
C MET A 102 -1.74 5.36 -15.35
N GLY A 103 -2.97 4.84 -15.33
CA GLY A 103 -3.25 3.46 -14.91
C GLY A 103 -2.73 2.44 -15.92
N VAL A 104 -2.15 1.33 -15.43
CA VAL A 104 -1.67 0.21 -16.23
C VAL A 104 -2.16 -1.11 -15.64
N SER A 105 -2.89 -1.87 -16.45
CA SER A 105 -3.52 -3.13 -16.01
C SER A 105 -2.50 -4.11 -15.44
N GLY A 106 -2.86 -4.70 -14.29
CA GLY A 106 -2.04 -5.69 -13.60
C GLY A 106 -0.80 -5.12 -12.90
N ASP A 107 -0.62 -3.80 -12.86
CA ASP A 107 0.49 -3.21 -12.13
C ASP A 107 0.42 -3.53 -10.64
N ARG A 108 1.58 -3.79 -10.10
CA ARG A 108 1.91 -3.87 -8.71
C ARG A 108 2.77 -2.65 -8.34
N THR A 109 3.07 -2.47 -7.07
CA THR A 109 3.83 -1.32 -6.59
C THR A 109 5.19 -1.18 -7.28
N GLU A 110 5.94 -2.27 -7.44
CA GLU A 110 7.24 -2.29 -8.12
C GLU A 110 7.16 -1.85 -9.60
N HIS A 111 6.05 -2.10 -10.29
CA HIS A 111 5.87 -1.66 -11.66
C HIS A 111 5.59 -0.14 -11.73
N VAL A 112 4.79 0.38 -10.80
CA VAL A 112 4.56 1.82 -10.69
C VAL A 112 5.87 2.53 -10.34
N LEU A 113 6.64 2.04 -9.36
CA LEU A 113 7.95 2.58 -9.02
C LEU A 113 8.87 2.65 -10.23
N TRP A 114 8.92 1.56 -11.02
CA TRP A 114 9.71 1.55 -12.26
C TRP A 114 9.27 2.65 -13.24
N ARG A 115 7.96 2.82 -13.47
CA ARG A 115 7.46 3.85 -14.39
C ARG A 115 7.78 5.26 -13.89
N LEU A 116 7.71 5.49 -12.58
CA LEU A 116 8.11 6.76 -11.97
C LEU A 116 9.60 7.05 -12.22
N GLU A 117 10.46 6.03 -12.10
CA GLU A 117 11.90 6.17 -12.42
C GLU A 117 12.17 6.41 -13.91
N GLN A 118 11.32 5.88 -14.79
CA GLN A 118 11.42 6.11 -16.24
C GLN A 118 10.83 7.46 -16.71
N GLY A 119 10.48 8.34 -15.78
CA GLY A 119 10.04 9.69 -16.09
C GLY A 119 8.54 9.82 -16.35
N GLN A 120 7.70 8.95 -15.81
CA GLN A 120 6.23 9.06 -15.95
C GLN A 120 5.70 10.43 -15.51
N LEU A 121 6.34 11.07 -14.54
CA LEU A 121 5.94 12.39 -14.01
C LEU A 121 6.74 13.55 -14.62
N ASP A 122 7.71 13.26 -15.50
CA ASP A 122 8.58 14.30 -16.05
C ASP A 122 7.79 15.25 -16.93
N GLY A 123 7.83 16.53 -16.59
CA GLY A 123 7.09 17.58 -17.30
C GLY A 123 5.60 17.65 -16.95
N ILE A 124 5.04 16.74 -16.15
CA ILE A 124 3.67 16.80 -15.64
C ILE A 124 3.65 17.63 -14.36
N LYS A 125 2.75 18.61 -14.29
CA LYS A 125 2.51 19.45 -13.11
C LYS A 125 1.04 19.34 -12.74
N ALA A 126 0.68 18.32 -12.01
CA ALA A 126 -0.70 18.13 -11.55
C ALA A 126 -0.95 18.89 -10.24
N LYS A 127 -2.15 19.49 -10.09
CA LYS A 127 -2.60 20.03 -8.79
C LYS A 127 -2.87 18.92 -7.80
N VAL A 128 -3.47 17.81 -8.28
CA VAL A 128 -3.84 16.64 -7.46
C VAL A 128 -3.41 15.35 -8.17
N ALA A 129 -2.72 14.47 -7.44
CA ALA A 129 -2.47 13.09 -7.84
C ALA A 129 -3.43 12.15 -7.09
N VAL A 130 -4.32 11.47 -7.80
CA VAL A 130 -5.19 10.42 -7.25
C VAL A 130 -4.46 9.09 -7.38
N VAL A 131 -4.15 8.46 -6.26
CA VAL A 131 -3.31 7.25 -6.21
C VAL A 131 -4.09 6.09 -5.62
N MET A 132 -4.20 4.97 -6.36
CA MET A 132 -4.73 3.71 -5.85
C MET A 132 -3.97 2.54 -6.46
N ILE A 133 -3.25 1.78 -5.64
CA ILE A 133 -2.41 0.67 -6.05
C ILE A 133 -2.25 -0.35 -4.92
N GLY A 134 -1.94 -1.61 -5.21
CA GLY A 134 -1.63 -2.64 -4.23
C GLY A 134 -2.53 -3.88 -4.33
N THR A 135 -3.69 -3.79 -5.00
CA THR A 135 -4.59 -4.95 -5.12
C THR A 135 -3.93 -6.14 -5.81
N ASN A 136 -3.03 -5.91 -6.78
CA ASN A 136 -2.33 -6.99 -7.49
C ASN A 136 -1.19 -7.60 -6.66
N ASN A 137 -0.59 -6.86 -5.74
CA ASN A 137 0.37 -7.40 -4.78
C ASN A 137 -0.31 -8.36 -3.79
N SER A 138 -1.59 -8.14 -3.45
CA SER A 138 -2.33 -9.01 -2.53
C SER A 138 -2.70 -10.39 -3.13
N GLY A 139 -2.27 -10.69 -4.35
CA GLY A 139 -2.51 -11.96 -5.01
C GLY A 139 -1.75 -13.13 -4.38
N LYS A 140 -2.06 -14.34 -4.90
CA LYS A 140 -1.44 -15.59 -4.45
C LYS A 140 -0.42 -16.09 -5.48
N ASN A 141 0.60 -16.76 -4.99
CA ASN A 141 1.49 -17.61 -5.76
C ASN A 141 0.77 -18.86 -6.27
N LYS A 142 1.40 -19.61 -7.18
CA LYS A 142 0.83 -20.86 -7.73
C LYS A 142 0.60 -21.93 -6.67
N ASP A 143 1.36 -21.91 -5.57
CA ASP A 143 1.25 -22.82 -4.44
C ASP A 143 0.21 -22.37 -3.40
N GLY A 144 -0.48 -21.26 -3.64
CA GLY A 144 -1.52 -20.72 -2.77
C GLY A 144 -1.00 -19.83 -1.63
N THR A 145 0.31 -19.68 -1.49
CA THR A 145 0.90 -18.71 -0.54
C THR A 145 0.68 -17.28 -0.98
N ASP A 146 0.75 -16.31 -0.07
CA ASP A 146 0.69 -14.90 -0.42
C ASP A 146 1.95 -14.49 -1.20
N ALA A 147 1.77 -13.78 -2.31
CA ALA A 147 2.88 -13.33 -3.14
C ALA A 147 3.73 -12.24 -2.45
N TYR A 148 3.10 -11.47 -1.57
CA TYR A 148 3.70 -10.39 -0.78
C TYR A 148 3.11 -10.42 0.63
N THR A 149 3.89 -10.03 1.63
CA THR A 149 3.36 -9.75 2.97
C THR A 149 2.57 -8.44 2.97
N ASP A 150 1.79 -8.19 4.01
CA ASP A 150 1.04 -6.93 4.15
C ASP A 150 1.99 -5.75 4.32
N SER A 151 3.11 -5.95 5.02
CA SER A 151 4.19 -4.96 5.13
C SER A 151 4.82 -4.65 3.77
N ASP A 152 5.05 -5.65 2.91
CA ASP A 152 5.60 -5.42 1.57
C ASP A 152 4.69 -4.51 0.75
N ILE A 153 3.39 -4.77 0.79
CA ILE A 153 2.39 -3.98 0.05
C ILE A 153 2.35 -2.55 0.58
N LEU A 154 2.28 -2.41 1.90
CA LEU A 154 2.26 -1.12 2.58
C LEU A 154 3.49 -0.27 2.21
N GLU A 155 4.68 -0.84 2.36
CA GLU A 155 5.96 -0.16 2.05
C GLU A 155 6.04 0.22 0.58
N GLY A 156 5.54 -0.64 -0.33
CA GLY A 156 5.46 -0.34 -1.76
C GLY A 156 4.58 0.87 -2.06
N VAL A 157 3.40 0.98 -1.42
CA VAL A 157 2.52 2.15 -1.57
C VAL A 157 3.17 3.41 -0.99
N ILE A 158 3.78 3.31 0.20
CA ILE A 158 4.52 4.42 0.83
C ILE A 158 5.64 4.92 -0.08
N ALA A 159 6.41 4.00 -0.69
CA ALA A 159 7.49 4.37 -1.60
C ALA A 159 6.97 5.15 -2.82
N ILE A 160 5.82 4.76 -3.39
CA ILE A 160 5.18 5.49 -4.50
C ILE A 160 4.78 6.91 -4.06
N VAL A 161 4.11 7.04 -2.90
CA VAL A 161 3.72 8.34 -2.34
C VAL A 161 4.94 9.23 -2.14
N ASN A 162 6.03 8.71 -1.57
CA ASN A 162 7.28 9.44 -1.37
C ASN A 162 7.94 9.85 -2.69
N GLN A 163 7.91 9.00 -3.71
CA GLN A 163 8.42 9.32 -5.05
C GLN A 163 7.64 10.47 -5.69
N ILE A 164 6.30 10.45 -5.59
CA ILE A 164 5.46 11.54 -6.09
C ILE A 164 5.77 12.83 -5.33
N ARG A 165 5.81 12.79 -3.98
CA ARG A 165 6.16 13.97 -3.16
C ARG A 165 7.52 14.57 -3.51
N THR A 166 8.50 13.72 -3.82
CA THR A 166 9.86 14.17 -4.17
C THR A 166 9.90 14.82 -5.56
N ARG A 167 9.19 14.26 -6.54
CA ARG A 167 9.22 14.72 -7.94
C ARG A 167 8.25 15.86 -8.20
N GLN A 168 7.15 15.91 -7.47
CA GLN A 168 6.08 16.90 -7.61
C GLN A 168 5.74 17.50 -6.23
N PRO A 169 6.62 18.31 -5.63
CA PRO A 169 6.46 18.80 -4.26
C PRO A 169 5.21 19.66 -4.05
N ASP A 170 4.70 20.31 -5.09
CA ASP A 170 3.50 21.16 -5.03
C ASP A 170 2.19 20.38 -5.26
N THR A 171 2.27 19.15 -5.76
CA THR A 171 1.10 18.31 -6.03
C THR A 171 0.53 17.76 -4.71
N LYS A 172 -0.76 17.94 -4.48
CA LYS A 172 -1.47 17.27 -3.37
C LYS A 172 -1.77 15.83 -3.77
N ILE A 173 -1.57 14.89 -2.86
CA ILE A 173 -1.88 13.47 -3.10
C ILE A 173 -3.23 13.14 -2.45
N LEU A 174 -4.18 12.65 -3.25
CA LEU A 174 -5.37 11.98 -2.76
C LEU A 174 -5.12 10.46 -2.84
N LEU A 175 -4.65 9.90 -1.73
CA LEU A 175 -4.40 8.47 -1.59
C LEU A 175 -5.72 7.77 -1.27
N LEU A 176 -6.09 6.81 -2.10
CA LEU A 176 -7.32 6.03 -1.89
C LEU A 176 -7.02 4.70 -1.20
N GLY A 177 -7.94 4.28 -0.34
CA GLY A 177 -7.94 2.92 0.17
C GLY A 177 -8.05 1.90 -0.97
N ILE A 178 -7.31 0.79 -0.87
CA ILE A 178 -7.37 -0.31 -1.83
C ILE A 178 -8.76 -0.94 -1.75
N PHE A 179 -9.45 -1.05 -2.88
CA PHE A 179 -10.83 -1.53 -2.91
C PHE A 179 -10.96 -2.97 -2.40
N PRO A 180 -12.08 -3.30 -1.74
CA PRO A 180 -12.39 -4.67 -1.37
C PRO A 180 -12.53 -5.53 -2.63
N ARG A 181 -12.15 -6.82 -2.52
CA ARG A 181 -12.26 -7.77 -3.63
C ARG A 181 -12.76 -9.14 -3.17
N GLY A 182 -13.21 -9.92 -4.14
CA GLY A 182 -13.84 -11.21 -3.86
C GLY A 182 -15.34 -11.07 -3.58
N ARG A 183 -16.12 -12.10 -3.95
CA ARG A 183 -17.59 -12.04 -3.95
C ARG A 183 -18.20 -11.87 -2.56
N GLY A 184 -17.60 -12.49 -1.54
CA GLY A 184 -18.01 -12.42 -0.14
C GLY A 184 -16.81 -12.25 0.79
N PHE A 185 -16.99 -12.55 2.06
CA PHE A 185 -15.90 -12.56 3.04
C PHE A 185 -14.78 -13.48 2.61
N ASN A 186 -13.55 -13.01 2.69
CA ASN A 186 -12.35 -13.77 2.36
C ASN A 186 -11.11 -13.16 3.05
N PRO A 187 -10.04 -13.94 3.30
CA PRO A 187 -8.84 -13.46 3.98
C PRO A 187 -8.15 -12.29 3.26
N GLN A 188 -8.13 -12.30 1.92
CA GLN A 188 -7.50 -11.23 1.13
C GLN A 188 -8.17 -9.88 1.37
N ARG A 189 -9.51 -9.84 1.52
CA ARG A 189 -10.24 -8.61 1.84
C ARG A 189 -9.86 -8.11 3.25
N GLY A 190 -9.71 -9.02 4.22
CA GLY A 190 -9.26 -8.68 5.58
C GLY A 190 -7.89 -8.01 5.57
N ARG A 191 -6.92 -8.60 4.86
CA ARG A 191 -5.57 -8.04 4.67
C ARG A 191 -5.61 -6.63 4.08
N LEU A 192 -6.41 -6.41 3.04
CA LEU A 192 -6.53 -5.08 2.41
C LEU A 192 -7.12 -4.04 3.37
N LEU A 193 -8.09 -4.43 4.22
CA LEU A 193 -8.63 -3.54 5.25
C LEU A 193 -7.57 -3.16 6.29
N GLU A 194 -6.73 -4.10 6.73
CA GLU A 194 -5.63 -3.83 7.67
C GLU A 194 -4.59 -2.89 7.05
N ILE A 195 -4.19 -3.12 5.79
CA ILE A 195 -3.30 -2.23 5.05
C ILE A 195 -3.92 -0.83 4.95
N ASN A 196 -5.19 -0.70 4.61
CA ASN A 196 -5.90 0.58 4.49
C ASN A 196 -5.91 1.36 5.82
N GLN A 197 -6.04 0.68 6.97
CA GLN A 197 -5.96 1.32 8.29
C GLN A 197 -4.60 1.99 8.53
N VAL A 198 -3.51 1.38 8.03
CA VAL A 198 -2.17 1.96 8.17
C VAL A 198 -1.94 3.04 7.12
N LEU A 199 -2.40 2.86 5.87
CA LEU A 199 -2.34 3.89 4.82
C LEU A 199 -3.05 5.18 5.24
N ALA A 200 -4.14 5.07 5.99
CA ALA A 200 -4.85 6.22 6.54
C ALA A 200 -3.99 7.11 7.46
N LYS A 201 -2.90 6.58 8.04
CA LYS A 201 -1.97 7.36 8.88
C LYS A 201 -1.01 8.24 8.07
N LEU A 202 -0.98 8.08 6.75
CA LEU A 202 -0.21 8.95 5.86
C LEU A 202 -0.88 10.29 5.61
N ASP A 203 -2.17 10.43 5.93
CA ASP A 203 -2.89 11.70 5.85
C ASP A 203 -2.25 12.72 6.80
N ASP A 204 -1.66 13.77 6.24
CA ASP A 204 -1.02 14.87 6.98
C ASP A 204 -1.87 16.15 6.95
N GLY A 205 -3.05 16.11 6.32
CA GLY A 205 -3.96 17.24 6.17
C GLY A 205 -3.42 18.41 5.36
N LYS A 206 -2.27 18.24 4.71
CA LYS A 206 -1.57 19.32 4.00
C LYS A 206 -1.18 18.93 2.58
N ASN A 207 -0.43 17.84 2.42
CA ASN A 207 0.11 17.36 1.14
C ASN A 207 -0.45 15.99 0.76
N ILE A 208 -0.77 15.18 1.75
CA ILE A 208 -1.32 13.84 1.58
C ILE A 208 -2.68 13.81 2.28
N PHE A 209 -3.69 13.41 1.55
CA PHE A 209 -5.07 13.25 2.00
C PHE A 209 -5.49 11.81 1.73
N TYR A 210 -6.07 11.16 2.69
CA TYR A 210 -6.53 9.78 2.56
C TYR A 210 -8.04 9.72 2.48
N LEU A 211 -8.55 8.87 1.58
CA LEU A 211 -9.97 8.60 1.47
C LEU A 211 -10.23 7.11 1.19
N ASP A 212 -10.98 6.46 2.07
CA ASP A 212 -11.47 5.09 1.87
C ASP A 212 -12.99 5.09 1.78
N PHE A 213 -13.49 4.69 0.65
CA PHE A 213 -14.92 4.49 0.38
C PHE A 213 -15.22 3.05 -0.07
N GLY A 214 -14.28 2.14 0.17
CA GLY A 214 -14.41 0.73 -0.22
C GLY A 214 -15.67 0.06 0.32
N SER A 215 -16.16 0.50 1.49
CA SER A 215 -17.42 0.03 2.06
C SER A 215 -18.64 0.26 1.16
N GLN A 216 -18.61 1.27 0.27
CA GLN A 216 -19.72 1.53 -0.66
C GLN A 216 -19.87 0.48 -1.77
N TYR A 217 -18.88 -0.41 -1.93
CA TYR A 217 -18.95 -1.54 -2.85
C TYR A 217 -19.50 -2.82 -2.18
N VAL A 218 -19.66 -2.80 -0.85
CA VAL A 218 -20.02 -3.99 -0.07
C VAL A 218 -21.48 -3.87 0.37
N GLU A 219 -22.27 -4.90 0.03
CA GLU A 219 -23.66 -5.02 0.45
C GLU A 219 -23.77 -5.36 1.95
N SER A 220 -24.97 -5.21 2.52
CA SER A 220 -25.24 -5.48 3.95
C SER A 220 -24.94 -6.92 4.39
N ASP A 221 -24.94 -7.87 3.46
CA ASP A 221 -24.57 -9.27 3.70
C ASP A 221 -23.07 -9.54 3.53
N GLY A 222 -22.26 -8.50 3.27
CA GLY A 222 -20.83 -8.61 3.02
C GLY A 222 -20.47 -9.01 1.60
N SER A 223 -21.43 -9.21 0.70
CA SER A 223 -21.15 -9.51 -0.71
C SER A 223 -20.79 -8.25 -1.50
N ILE A 224 -20.20 -8.46 -2.69
CA ILE A 224 -20.02 -7.43 -3.72
C ILE A 224 -20.92 -7.79 -4.89
N SER A 225 -21.88 -6.90 -5.21
CA SER A 225 -22.86 -7.15 -6.27
C SER A 225 -22.20 -7.24 -7.65
N LYS A 226 -22.69 -8.16 -8.50
CA LYS A 226 -22.30 -8.20 -9.91
C LYS A 226 -22.74 -6.96 -10.69
N SER A 227 -23.76 -6.27 -10.19
CA SER A 227 -24.24 -5.00 -10.79
C SER A 227 -23.29 -3.83 -10.59
N ILE A 228 -22.27 -3.98 -9.73
CA ILE A 228 -21.25 -2.98 -9.40
C ILE A 228 -19.85 -3.45 -9.81
N MET A 229 -19.49 -4.70 -9.44
CA MET A 229 -18.22 -5.33 -9.83
C MET A 229 -18.50 -6.75 -10.36
N PRO A 230 -18.63 -6.94 -11.68
CA PRO A 230 -19.02 -8.21 -12.29
C PRO A 230 -18.14 -9.40 -11.91
N ASP A 231 -16.83 -9.17 -11.79
CA ASP A 231 -15.82 -10.16 -11.40
C ASP A 231 -15.40 -10.03 -9.92
N ALA A 232 -16.08 -9.18 -9.15
CA ALA A 232 -15.77 -8.85 -7.77
C ALA A 232 -14.37 -8.26 -7.55
N LEU A 233 -13.87 -7.54 -8.54
CA LEU A 233 -12.61 -6.80 -8.51
C LEU A 233 -12.69 -5.48 -9.30
N HIS A 234 -13.15 -5.55 -10.55
CA HIS A 234 -13.18 -4.40 -11.44
C HIS A 234 -14.57 -3.75 -11.43
N PRO A 235 -14.68 -2.46 -11.12
CA PRO A 235 -15.93 -1.73 -11.23
C PRO A 235 -16.45 -1.71 -12.68
N ASN A 236 -17.76 -1.85 -12.86
CA ASN A 236 -18.43 -1.47 -14.09
C ASN A 236 -18.80 0.03 -14.04
N GLU A 237 -19.58 0.54 -15.00
CA GLU A 237 -19.97 1.96 -15.06
C GLU A 237 -20.63 2.43 -13.75
N ALA A 238 -21.52 1.63 -13.16
CA ALA A 238 -22.14 1.96 -11.87
C ALA A 238 -21.12 2.02 -10.73
N GLY A 239 -20.14 1.10 -10.71
CA GLY A 239 -19.04 1.11 -9.76
C GLY A 239 -18.12 2.33 -9.93
N TYR A 240 -17.85 2.75 -11.18
CA TYR A 240 -17.11 4.01 -11.42
C TYR A 240 -17.90 5.24 -10.98
N LYS A 241 -19.23 5.20 -11.09
CA LYS A 241 -20.08 6.30 -10.59
C LYS A 241 -19.99 6.43 -9.06
N ILE A 242 -19.93 5.30 -8.34
CA ILE A 242 -19.66 5.29 -6.88
C ILE A 242 -18.31 5.95 -6.62
N TRP A 243 -17.25 5.55 -7.33
CA TRP A 243 -15.93 6.14 -7.16
C TRP A 243 -15.95 7.65 -7.40
N ALA A 244 -16.46 8.09 -8.56
CA ALA A 244 -16.50 9.52 -8.88
C ALA A 244 -17.22 10.33 -7.79
N ASN A 245 -18.43 9.90 -7.40
CA ASN A 245 -19.20 10.57 -6.35
C ASN A 245 -18.47 10.63 -5.01
N ALA A 246 -17.75 9.57 -4.64
CA ALA A 246 -17.05 9.49 -3.37
C ALA A 246 -15.86 10.47 -3.29
N ILE A 247 -15.09 10.62 -4.37
CA ILE A 247 -13.90 11.47 -4.34
C ILE A 247 -14.16 12.92 -4.76
N GLU A 248 -15.25 13.19 -5.49
CA GLU A 248 -15.52 14.53 -6.05
C GLU A 248 -15.53 15.66 -5.01
N PRO A 249 -16.16 15.52 -3.82
CA PRO A 249 -16.12 16.57 -2.82
C PRO A 249 -14.68 16.92 -2.39
N LYS A 250 -13.85 15.90 -2.19
CA LYS A 250 -12.44 16.10 -1.80
C LYS A 250 -11.63 16.66 -2.96
N LEU A 251 -11.87 16.21 -4.20
CA LEU A 251 -11.20 16.78 -5.38
C LEU A 251 -11.50 18.27 -5.54
N LYS A 252 -12.76 18.69 -5.42
CA LYS A 252 -13.14 20.11 -5.46
C LYS A 252 -12.42 20.93 -4.38
N GLU A 253 -12.40 20.42 -3.14
CA GLU A 253 -11.66 21.06 -2.05
C GLU A 253 -10.19 21.24 -2.39
N LEU A 254 -9.53 20.16 -2.88
CA LEU A 254 -8.10 20.19 -3.17
C LEU A 254 -7.75 21.06 -4.37
N LEU A 255 -8.65 21.16 -5.35
CA LEU A 255 -8.52 22.00 -6.54
C LEU A 255 -8.91 23.47 -6.28
N GLY A 256 -9.54 23.77 -5.14
CA GLY A 256 -10.07 25.11 -4.85
C GLY A 256 -11.32 25.46 -5.67
N GLU A 257 -12.07 24.46 -6.11
CA GLU A 257 -13.33 24.61 -6.85
C GLU A 257 -14.52 24.80 -5.88
N LYS A 258 -15.54 25.49 -6.33
CA LYS A 258 -16.78 25.73 -5.56
C LYS A 258 -17.82 24.65 -5.83
#